data_df71da5d17127d3457b68db2a224a3da
#
_entry.id   df71da5d17127d3457b68db2a224a3da
#
_cell.length_a   1.000
_cell.length_b   1.000
_cell.length_c   1.000
_cell.angle_alpha   90.00
_cell.angle_beta   90.00
_cell.angle_gamma   90.00
#
_symmetry.space_group_name_H-M   'P 1'
#
loop_
_entity.id
_entity.type
_entity.pdbx_description
1 polymer ?
#
loop_
_entity_poly.entity_id
_entity_poly.type
_entity_poly.pdbx_seq_one_letter_code
_entity_poly.pdbx_strand_id
1 'polypeptide(L)'
;VAGKRPRKKDVAGTPSRPQGLSAEERDASASMRLSHVDEQMDERDDHIARLEAELQVTRDRLQVTKAFAAELQHRVRNTLSIVRSIARRSVENSDNVEDYAFHLEGRINALARTLNVLMRSASATVQLDMLVLDELASQGGRTEDQFTIDGPDISLSGKAAETLGLAFHELATNSMKYGALSAADKSISVSWKVDGTPARQELKIRWIEDLHGPAAIPARRGFGSELIEKVVPYEIGGAGSLRFTDAEVICTMDIPLSNEIHPSRSLEDPPDDLQH
;
A
#
# COMPACT_ATOMS: atom_id res chain seq x y z
N VAL A 1 -25.32 -82.83 87.35
CA VAL A 1 -25.54 -83.58 86.12
C VAL A 1 -24.59 -83.09 85.06
N ALA A 2 -23.78 -83.96 84.61
CA ALA A 2 -22.88 -84.11 83.51
C ALA A 2 -23.10 -83.22 82.28
N GLY A 3 -22.05 -82.76 81.68
CA GLY A 3 -22.10 -82.21 80.34
C GLY A 3 -20.71 -81.98 79.77
N LYS A 4 -20.25 -82.88 79.04
CA LYS A 4 -19.11 -83.07 78.15
C LYS A 4 -18.44 -81.80 77.56
N ARG A 5 -17.12 -81.75 77.65
CA ARG A 5 -16.25 -80.95 76.77
C ARG A 5 -16.21 -81.56 75.34
N PRO A 6 -16.18 -80.77 74.31
CA PRO A 6 -15.56 -81.20 73.04
C PRO A 6 -14.26 -80.53 72.73
N ARG A 7 -13.50 -81.24 71.93
CA ARG A 7 -12.11 -81.18 71.54
C ARG A 7 -11.68 -79.93 70.77
N LYS A 8 -10.44 -79.49 71.03
CA LYS A 8 -9.61 -78.66 70.13
C LYS A 8 -9.62 -79.27 68.74
N LYS A 9 -9.84 -78.40 67.77
CA LYS A 9 -9.32 -78.57 66.39
C LYS A 9 -8.28 -77.52 66.12
N ASP A 10 -7.08 -78.04 65.97
CA ASP A 10 -5.99 -77.28 65.39
C ASP A 10 -6.30 -76.93 63.96
N VAL A 11 -6.23 -75.65 63.63
CA VAL A 11 -6.02 -75.21 62.28
C VAL A 11 -4.92 -74.12 62.27
N ALA A 12 -3.73 -74.60 62.15
CA ALA A 12 -2.57 -73.77 61.76
C ALA A 12 -2.73 -73.46 60.26
N GLY A 13 -2.95 -72.22 59.91
CA GLY A 13 -2.86 -71.69 58.60
C GLY A 13 -2.07 -70.41 58.69
N THR A 14 -0.74 -70.54 58.60
CA THR A 14 0.17 -69.41 58.45
C THR A 14 -0.08 -68.76 57.10
N PRO A 15 -0.37 -67.42 57.02
CA PRO A 15 -0.41 -66.78 55.72
C PRO A 15 0.99 -66.82 55.09
N SER A 16 1.07 -67.42 53.93
CA SER A 16 2.28 -67.44 53.12
C SER A 16 2.68 -66.00 52.77
N ARG A 17 3.85 -65.60 53.17
CA ARG A 17 4.53 -64.34 52.80
C ARG A 17 4.52 -64.26 51.28
N PRO A 18 4.11 -63.15 50.66
CA PRO A 18 4.20 -63.04 49.20
C PRO A 18 5.69 -63.16 48.84
N GLN A 19 6.01 -64.12 47.97
CA GLN A 19 7.34 -64.32 47.43
C GLN A 19 7.72 -63.04 46.69
N GLY A 20 8.74 -62.32 47.15
CA GLY A 20 9.28 -61.16 46.46
C GLY A 20 9.81 -61.62 45.11
N LEU A 21 9.56 -60.82 44.08
CA LEU A 21 10.07 -61.00 42.72
C LEU A 21 11.56 -61.36 42.76
N SER A 22 12.00 -62.25 41.88
CA SER A 22 13.40 -62.60 41.73
C SER A 22 14.25 -61.37 41.28
N ALA A 23 15.54 -61.42 41.44
CA ALA A 23 16.41 -60.30 41.00
C ALA A 23 16.23 -60.03 39.50
N GLU A 24 16.08 -61.03 38.69
CA GLU A 24 15.87 -60.96 37.22
C GLU A 24 14.51 -60.32 36.87
N GLU A 25 13.45 -60.67 37.61
CA GLU A 25 12.11 -60.05 37.40
C GLU A 25 12.08 -58.57 37.79
N ARG A 26 12.88 -58.19 38.80
CA ARG A 26 13.02 -56.77 39.20
C ARG A 26 13.81 -55.97 38.16
N ASP A 27 14.82 -56.55 37.59
CA ASP A 27 15.66 -55.91 36.56
C ASP A 27 14.89 -55.75 35.22
N ALA A 28 14.15 -56.80 34.83
CA ALA A 28 13.25 -56.72 33.66
C ALA A 28 12.16 -55.66 33.84
N SER A 29 11.58 -55.58 35.03
CA SER A 29 10.53 -54.58 35.33
C SER A 29 11.10 -53.16 35.43
N ALA A 30 12.34 -52.99 35.86
CA ALA A 30 13.05 -51.71 35.86
C ALA A 30 13.39 -51.25 34.43
N SER A 31 13.91 -52.19 33.59
CA SER A 31 14.23 -51.92 32.18
C SER A 31 12.98 -51.53 31.38
N MET A 32 11.86 -52.23 31.58
CA MET A 32 10.58 -51.90 30.93
C MET A 32 10.03 -50.53 31.36
N ARG A 33 10.22 -50.14 32.64
CA ARG A 33 9.85 -48.80 33.13
C ARG A 33 10.75 -47.69 32.52
N LEU A 34 12.02 -47.93 32.39
CA LEU A 34 12.95 -47.00 31.75
C LEU A 34 12.59 -46.81 30.27
N SER A 35 12.36 -47.87 29.52
CA SER A 35 11.97 -47.77 28.10
C SER A 35 10.65 -47.04 27.92
N HIS A 36 9.68 -47.19 28.83
CA HIS A 36 8.40 -46.47 28.77
C HIS A 36 8.58 -44.97 29.11
N VAL A 37 9.50 -44.63 30.03
CA VAL A 37 9.84 -43.23 30.32
C VAL A 37 10.58 -42.58 29.15
N ASP A 38 11.50 -43.31 28.50
CA ASP A 38 12.19 -42.81 27.30
C ASP A 38 11.21 -42.55 26.16
N GLU A 39 10.26 -43.46 25.89
CA GLU A 39 9.20 -43.29 24.90
C GLU A 39 8.29 -42.10 25.19
N GLN A 40 7.92 -41.88 26.46
CA GLN A 40 7.16 -40.70 26.87
C GLN A 40 7.95 -39.39 26.76
N MET A 41 9.27 -39.43 26.97
CA MET A 41 10.12 -38.27 26.75
C MET A 41 10.23 -37.91 25.29
N ASP A 42 10.43 -38.89 24.41
CA ASP A 42 10.48 -38.68 22.95
C ASP A 42 9.16 -38.10 22.40
N GLU A 43 8.01 -38.63 22.84
CA GLU A 43 6.70 -38.08 22.47
C GLU A 43 6.49 -36.62 22.92
N ARG A 44 7.00 -36.29 24.12
CA ARG A 44 6.94 -34.92 24.63
C ARG A 44 7.88 -33.97 23.87
N ASP A 45 9.06 -34.43 23.52
CA ASP A 45 10.03 -33.63 22.75
C ASP A 45 9.52 -33.37 21.36
N ASP A 46 8.91 -34.36 20.70
CA ASP A 46 8.21 -34.18 19.43
C ASP A 46 7.04 -33.19 19.52
N HIS A 47 6.28 -33.24 20.61
CA HIS A 47 5.18 -32.31 20.84
C HIS A 47 5.69 -30.87 21.05
N ILE A 48 6.74 -30.72 21.83
CA ILE A 48 7.40 -29.41 22.05
C ILE A 48 7.89 -28.84 20.73
N ALA A 49 8.59 -29.64 19.91
CA ALA A 49 9.08 -29.20 18.61
C ALA A 49 7.96 -28.72 17.66
N ARG A 50 6.82 -29.42 17.67
CA ARG A 50 5.62 -28.99 16.90
C ARG A 50 5.05 -27.66 17.39
N LEU A 51 4.92 -27.50 18.71
CA LEU A 51 4.43 -26.25 19.32
C LEU A 51 5.37 -25.07 19.04
N GLU A 52 6.67 -25.30 19.09
CA GLU A 52 7.68 -24.30 18.76
C GLU A 52 7.61 -23.85 17.29
N ALA A 53 7.42 -24.81 16.38
CA ALA A 53 7.22 -24.52 14.96
C ALA A 53 5.92 -23.71 14.72
N GLU A 54 4.82 -24.09 15.34
CA GLU A 54 3.54 -23.34 15.26
C GLU A 54 3.67 -21.93 15.84
N LEU A 55 4.38 -21.80 16.95
CA LEU A 55 4.65 -20.52 17.58
C LEU A 55 5.49 -19.60 16.68
N GLN A 56 6.48 -20.16 16.00
CA GLN A 56 7.32 -19.41 15.06
C GLN A 56 6.48 -18.89 13.87
N VAL A 57 5.69 -19.76 13.23
CA VAL A 57 4.78 -19.38 12.15
C VAL A 57 3.81 -18.27 12.60
N THR A 58 3.29 -18.37 13.82
CA THR A 58 2.37 -17.37 14.36
C THR A 58 3.05 -16.04 14.62
N ARG A 59 4.31 -16.07 15.13
CA ARG A 59 5.12 -14.86 15.32
C ARG A 59 5.42 -14.17 14.01
N ASP A 60 5.78 -14.92 12.97
CA ASP A 60 6.08 -14.37 11.64
C ASP A 60 4.84 -13.72 11.04
N ARG A 61 3.68 -14.37 11.11
CA ARG A 61 2.39 -13.78 10.69
C ARG A 61 2.06 -12.50 11.46
N LEU A 62 2.30 -12.49 12.76
CA LEU A 62 2.06 -11.30 13.59
C LEU A 62 2.98 -10.13 13.21
N GLN A 63 4.25 -10.41 12.89
CA GLN A 63 5.18 -9.38 12.42
C GLN A 63 4.73 -8.77 11.09
N VAL A 64 4.35 -9.61 10.12
CA VAL A 64 3.80 -9.14 8.82
C VAL A 64 2.55 -8.28 9.04
N THR A 65 1.63 -8.74 9.90
CA THR A 65 0.39 -7.99 10.20
C THR A 65 0.68 -6.65 10.87
N LYS A 66 1.64 -6.60 11.80
CA LYS A 66 2.06 -5.34 12.45
C LYS A 66 2.70 -4.38 11.47
N ALA A 67 3.57 -4.85 10.58
CA ALA A 67 4.18 -4.04 9.54
C ALA A 67 3.12 -3.45 8.60
N PHE A 68 2.17 -4.26 8.16
CA PHE A 68 1.04 -3.83 7.34
C PHE A 68 0.16 -2.78 8.05
N ALA A 69 -0.16 -3.00 9.34
CA ALA A 69 -0.94 -2.04 10.13
C ALA A 69 -0.19 -0.70 10.30
N ALA A 70 1.12 -0.72 10.50
CA ALA A 70 1.94 0.48 10.60
C ALA A 70 1.95 1.27 9.27
N GLU A 71 2.06 0.57 8.14
CA GLU A 71 1.98 1.18 6.81
C GLU A 71 0.61 1.81 6.55
N LEU A 72 -0.49 1.10 6.90
CA LEU A 72 -1.83 1.67 6.80
C LEU A 72 -2.00 2.92 7.65
N GLN A 73 -1.50 2.92 8.90
CA GLN A 73 -1.54 4.10 9.76
C GLN A 73 -0.75 5.27 9.16
N HIS A 74 0.38 5.00 8.55
CA HIS A 74 1.19 6.01 7.87
C HIS A 74 0.43 6.60 6.68
N ARG A 75 -0.17 5.77 5.83
CA ARG A 75 -1.00 6.19 4.68
C ARG A 75 -2.20 7.03 5.12
N VAL A 76 -2.94 6.60 6.14
CA VAL A 76 -4.07 7.37 6.69
C VAL A 76 -3.62 8.76 7.15
N ARG A 77 -2.50 8.87 7.88
CA ARG A 77 -1.99 10.17 8.32
C ARG A 77 -1.60 11.07 7.15
N ASN A 78 -0.99 10.51 6.11
CA ASN A 78 -0.61 11.24 4.90
C ASN A 78 -1.86 11.76 4.17
N THR A 79 -2.84 10.90 3.92
CA THR A 79 -4.10 11.27 3.28
C THR A 79 -4.85 12.35 4.07
N LEU A 80 -4.93 12.24 5.40
CA LEU A 80 -5.54 13.27 6.24
C LEU A 80 -4.77 14.60 6.18
N SER A 81 -3.45 14.57 6.05
CA SER A 81 -2.63 15.79 5.87
C SER A 81 -2.91 16.46 4.53
N ILE A 82 -3.07 15.69 3.45
CA ILE A 82 -3.46 16.18 2.14
C ILE A 82 -4.87 16.79 2.21
N VAL A 83 -5.84 16.08 2.77
CA VAL A 83 -7.23 16.58 2.93
C VAL A 83 -7.25 17.90 3.73
N ARG A 84 -6.50 17.98 4.82
CA ARG A 84 -6.39 19.22 5.60
C ARG A 84 -5.80 20.37 4.78
N SER A 85 -4.77 20.11 3.99
CA SER A 85 -4.14 21.08 3.09
C SER A 85 -5.14 21.53 2.01
N ILE A 86 -5.85 20.61 1.39
CA ILE A 86 -6.90 20.86 0.40
C ILE A 86 -7.97 21.79 1.03
N ALA A 87 -8.53 21.42 2.17
CA ALA A 87 -9.59 22.18 2.83
C ALA A 87 -9.16 23.61 3.13
N ARG A 88 -7.97 23.78 3.77
CA ARG A 88 -7.44 25.11 4.10
C ARG A 88 -7.22 25.99 2.87
N ARG A 89 -6.61 25.43 1.84
CA ARG A 89 -6.28 26.19 0.61
C ARG A 89 -7.49 26.46 -0.27
N SER A 90 -8.53 25.62 -0.18
CA SER A 90 -9.80 25.89 -0.87
C SER A 90 -10.45 27.16 -0.32
N VAL A 91 -10.36 27.43 0.98
CA VAL A 91 -10.86 28.70 1.57
C VAL A 91 -10.10 29.89 1.02
N GLU A 92 -8.77 29.80 0.89
CA GLU A 92 -7.92 30.93 0.46
C GLU A 92 -8.15 31.33 -1.02
N ASN A 93 -8.68 30.42 -1.83
CA ASN A 93 -8.83 30.55 -3.28
C ASN A 93 -10.28 30.58 -3.78
N SER A 94 -11.26 30.75 -2.89
CA SER A 94 -12.67 30.80 -3.23
C SER A 94 -13.25 32.17 -2.94
N ASP A 95 -14.08 32.69 -3.86
CA ASP A 95 -14.71 34.01 -3.72
C ASP A 95 -16.01 33.94 -2.90
N ASN A 96 -16.61 32.77 -2.79
CA ASN A 96 -17.86 32.51 -2.04
C ASN A 96 -17.94 31.07 -1.56
N VAL A 97 -18.97 30.75 -0.77
CA VAL A 97 -19.16 29.42 -0.16
C VAL A 97 -19.45 28.33 -1.20
N GLU A 98 -20.21 28.68 -2.24
CA GLU A 98 -20.57 27.77 -3.31
C GLU A 98 -19.32 27.35 -4.11
N ASP A 99 -18.46 28.29 -4.44
CA ASP A 99 -17.20 28.05 -5.15
C ASP A 99 -16.23 27.25 -4.28
N TYR A 100 -16.15 27.56 -2.98
CA TYR A 100 -15.42 26.76 -2.01
C TYR A 100 -15.87 25.30 -1.98
N ALA A 101 -17.18 25.07 -1.86
CA ALA A 101 -17.75 23.73 -1.81
C ALA A 101 -17.46 22.95 -3.08
N PHE A 102 -17.64 23.57 -4.26
CA PHE A 102 -17.36 22.96 -5.56
C PHE A 102 -15.89 22.53 -5.69
N HIS A 103 -14.95 23.42 -5.36
CA HIS A 103 -13.52 23.11 -5.43
C HIS A 103 -13.12 22.04 -4.41
N LEU A 104 -13.61 22.11 -3.17
CA LEU A 104 -13.32 21.13 -2.15
C LEU A 104 -13.82 19.74 -2.53
N GLU A 105 -15.06 19.65 -3.00
CA GLU A 105 -15.65 18.38 -3.42
C GLU A 105 -14.90 17.76 -4.61
N GLY A 106 -14.57 18.57 -5.63
CA GLY A 106 -13.79 18.11 -6.78
C GLY A 106 -12.44 17.51 -6.38
N ARG A 107 -11.70 18.19 -5.50
CA ARG A 107 -10.39 17.73 -5.00
C ARG A 107 -10.47 16.47 -4.17
N ILE A 108 -11.46 16.38 -3.28
CA ILE A 108 -11.71 15.17 -2.49
C ILE A 108 -12.07 13.99 -3.40
N ASN A 109 -12.89 14.22 -4.41
CA ASN A 109 -13.27 13.19 -5.38
C ASN A 109 -12.08 12.73 -6.23
N ALA A 110 -11.18 13.63 -6.65
CA ALA A 110 -9.94 13.28 -7.34
C ALA A 110 -9.05 12.39 -6.47
N LEU A 111 -8.81 12.79 -5.23
CA LEU A 111 -8.04 11.99 -4.28
C LEU A 111 -8.68 10.61 -4.04
N ALA A 112 -10.00 10.56 -3.89
CA ALA A 112 -10.73 9.30 -3.70
C ALA A 112 -10.63 8.37 -4.92
N ARG A 113 -10.67 8.90 -6.16
CA ARG A 113 -10.45 8.10 -7.38
C ARG A 113 -9.07 7.48 -7.39
N THR A 114 -8.02 8.25 -7.17
CA THR A 114 -6.64 7.76 -7.11
C THR A 114 -6.45 6.67 -6.05
N LEU A 115 -6.96 6.89 -4.84
CA LEU A 115 -6.91 5.91 -3.75
C LEU A 115 -7.66 4.61 -4.12
N ASN A 116 -8.83 4.70 -4.76
CA ASN A 116 -9.59 3.54 -5.19
C ASN A 116 -8.83 2.70 -6.23
N VAL A 117 -8.13 3.33 -7.17
CA VAL A 117 -7.28 2.63 -8.15
C VAL A 117 -6.13 1.93 -7.44
N LEU A 118 -5.42 2.62 -6.57
CA LEU A 118 -4.32 2.06 -5.79
C LEU A 118 -4.75 0.87 -4.91
N MET A 119 -5.94 0.93 -4.31
CA MET A 119 -6.47 -0.16 -3.48
C MET A 119 -6.90 -1.39 -4.27
N ARG A 120 -7.29 -1.23 -5.54
CA ARG A 120 -7.72 -2.35 -6.41
C ARG A 120 -6.56 -3.02 -7.14
N SER A 121 -5.48 -2.31 -7.35
CA SER A 121 -4.27 -2.85 -7.99
C SER A 121 -3.54 -3.80 -7.06
N ALA A 122 -3.20 -4.99 -7.54
CA ALA A 122 -2.41 -5.97 -6.78
C ALA A 122 -1.01 -5.45 -6.41
N SER A 123 -0.46 -4.54 -7.22
CA SER A 123 0.83 -3.87 -7.00
C SER A 123 0.70 -2.54 -6.24
N ALA A 124 -0.52 -2.11 -5.90
CA ALA A 124 -0.82 -0.78 -5.36
C ALA A 124 -0.25 0.37 -6.22
N THR A 125 -0.28 0.21 -7.55
CA THR A 125 0.21 1.18 -8.53
C THR A 125 -0.89 1.60 -9.49
N VAL A 126 -0.74 2.79 -10.09
CA VAL A 126 -1.53 3.30 -11.21
C VAL A 126 -0.59 3.73 -12.32
N GLN A 127 -0.98 3.53 -13.57
CA GLN A 127 -0.22 4.01 -14.73
C GLN A 127 -0.43 5.51 -14.92
N LEU A 128 0.63 6.23 -15.28
CA LEU A 128 0.61 7.69 -15.44
C LEU A 128 -0.37 8.13 -16.53
N ASP A 129 -0.40 7.43 -17.67
CA ASP A 129 -1.33 7.68 -18.77
C ASP A 129 -2.80 7.55 -18.32
N MET A 130 -3.12 6.48 -17.56
CA MET A 130 -4.46 6.26 -17.03
C MET A 130 -4.86 7.35 -16.02
N LEU A 131 -3.92 7.80 -15.18
CA LEU A 131 -4.17 8.87 -14.22
C LEU A 131 -4.51 10.20 -14.93
N VAL A 132 -3.76 10.55 -15.98
CA VAL A 132 -4.01 11.73 -16.81
C VAL A 132 -5.34 11.60 -17.55
N LEU A 133 -5.59 10.45 -18.18
CA LEU A 133 -6.81 10.17 -18.91
C LEU A 133 -8.05 10.29 -18.03
N ASP A 134 -8.03 9.70 -16.85
CA ASP A 134 -9.14 9.74 -15.90
C ASP A 134 -9.49 11.18 -15.50
N GLU A 135 -8.49 12.03 -15.26
CA GLU A 135 -8.74 13.43 -14.88
C GLU A 135 -9.27 14.26 -16.06
N LEU A 136 -8.73 14.09 -17.26
CA LEU A 136 -9.24 14.75 -18.47
C LEU A 136 -10.68 14.32 -18.80
N ALA A 137 -10.95 13.02 -18.74
CA ALA A 137 -12.30 12.47 -18.99
C ALA A 137 -13.32 12.94 -17.94
N SER A 138 -12.91 13.04 -16.67
CA SER A 138 -13.79 13.52 -15.58
C SER A 138 -14.25 14.96 -15.77
N GLN A 139 -13.48 15.77 -16.49
CA GLN A 139 -13.81 17.16 -16.82
C GLN A 139 -14.51 17.32 -18.18
N GLY A 140 -14.93 16.20 -18.80
CA GLY A 140 -15.68 16.22 -20.06
C GLY A 140 -14.79 16.33 -21.31
N GLY A 141 -13.50 16.11 -21.19
CA GLY A 141 -12.58 16.01 -22.33
C GLY A 141 -13.00 14.89 -23.30
N ARG A 142 -12.96 15.16 -24.59
CA ARG A 142 -13.28 14.20 -25.66
C ARG A 142 -11.98 13.66 -26.25
N THR A 143 -11.82 12.34 -26.22
CA THR A 143 -10.55 11.65 -26.40
C THR A 143 -9.84 11.83 -27.75
N GLU A 144 -10.50 12.02 -28.88
CA GLU A 144 -9.80 11.92 -30.16
C GLU A 144 -9.47 13.27 -30.79
N ASP A 145 -10.17 14.34 -30.40
CA ASP A 145 -10.06 15.65 -31.04
C ASP A 145 -9.50 16.75 -30.10
N GLN A 146 -9.54 16.56 -28.79
CA GLN A 146 -9.23 17.62 -27.82
C GLN A 146 -7.93 17.42 -27.04
N PHE A 147 -7.44 16.18 -26.87
CA PHE A 147 -6.17 15.97 -26.16
C PHE A 147 -5.37 14.79 -26.68
N THR A 148 -4.06 14.90 -26.56
CA THR A 148 -3.12 13.84 -26.83
C THR A 148 -2.34 13.50 -25.56
N ILE A 149 -2.08 12.21 -25.37
CA ILE A 149 -1.27 11.69 -24.25
C ILE A 149 -0.17 10.84 -24.86
N ASP A 150 1.11 11.16 -24.56
CA ASP A 150 2.26 10.45 -25.13
C ASP A 150 3.40 10.34 -24.12
N GLY A 151 3.96 9.15 -23.98
CA GLY A 151 5.11 8.89 -23.13
C GLY A 151 5.31 7.41 -22.84
N PRO A 152 6.44 7.01 -22.26
CA PRO A 152 6.70 5.65 -21.85
C PRO A 152 5.81 5.23 -20.66
N ASP A 153 5.60 3.93 -20.51
CA ASP A 153 4.84 3.36 -19.39
C ASP A 153 5.52 3.67 -18.05
N ILE A 154 4.84 4.42 -17.20
CA ILE A 154 5.31 4.80 -15.86
C ILE A 154 4.31 4.36 -14.82
N SER A 155 4.78 3.56 -13.87
CA SER A 155 4.02 3.16 -12.68
C SER A 155 4.21 4.17 -11.55
N LEU A 156 3.09 4.57 -10.96
CA LEU A 156 3.02 5.46 -9.81
C LEU A 156 2.39 4.73 -8.63
N SER A 157 2.94 4.90 -7.44
CA SER A 157 2.37 4.35 -6.21
C SER A 157 2.33 5.38 -5.09
N GLY A 158 1.59 5.07 -4.02
CA GLY A 158 1.58 5.84 -2.80
C GLY A 158 1.37 7.34 -3.00
N LYS A 159 2.25 8.10 -2.40
CA LYS A 159 2.20 9.57 -2.36
C LYS A 159 2.39 10.22 -3.73
N ALA A 160 3.19 9.61 -4.61
CA ALA A 160 3.39 10.11 -5.96
C ALA A 160 2.09 10.11 -6.77
N ALA A 161 1.34 9.01 -6.73
CA ALA A 161 0.06 8.90 -7.41
C ALA A 161 -0.97 9.91 -6.85
N GLU A 162 -1.06 10.06 -5.51
CA GLU A 162 -1.97 11.00 -4.86
C GLU A 162 -1.63 12.46 -5.24
N THR A 163 -0.35 12.81 -5.22
CA THR A 163 0.12 14.19 -5.49
C THR A 163 -0.06 14.56 -6.97
N LEU A 164 0.33 13.68 -7.88
CA LEU A 164 0.17 13.90 -9.32
C LEU A 164 -1.30 13.85 -9.76
N GLY A 165 -2.11 12.95 -9.19
CA GLY A 165 -3.54 12.91 -9.44
C GLY A 165 -4.21 14.23 -9.10
N LEU A 166 -3.86 14.82 -7.94
CA LEU A 166 -4.37 16.13 -7.57
C LEU A 166 -3.85 17.24 -8.49
N ALA A 167 -2.59 17.18 -8.92
CA ALA A 167 -2.04 18.15 -9.87
C ALA A 167 -2.75 18.12 -11.23
N PHE A 168 -2.99 16.93 -11.78
CA PHE A 168 -3.74 16.78 -13.04
C PHE A 168 -5.21 17.18 -12.88
N HIS A 169 -5.83 16.90 -11.72
CA HIS A 169 -7.18 17.40 -11.42
C HIS A 169 -7.27 18.93 -11.49
N GLU A 170 -6.31 19.63 -10.88
CA GLU A 170 -6.27 21.09 -10.92
C GLU A 170 -6.05 21.63 -12.34
N LEU A 171 -5.13 21.01 -13.09
CA LEU A 171 -4.90 21.37 -14.48
C LEU A 171 -6.16 21.17 -15.34
N ALA A 172 -6.79 19.98 -15.27
CA ALA A 172 -7.99 19.67 -16.03
C ALA A 172 -9.19 20.55 -15.63
N THR A 173 -9.38 20.83 -14.34
CA THR A 173 -10.43 21.73 -13.85
C THR A 173 -10.22 23.17 -14.32
N ASN A 174 -8.97 23.67 -14.29
CA ASN A 174 -8.63 24.98 -14.82
C ASN A 174 -8.82 25.04 -16.33
N SER A 175 -8.44 23.99 -17.04
CA SER A 175 -8.64 23.87 -18.48
C SER A 175 -10.13 23.91 -18.87
N MET A 176 -11.01 23.25 -18.10
CA MET A 176 -12.45 23.32 -18.28
C MET A 176 -13.00 24.73 -18.05
N LYS A 177 -12.52 25.44 -17.02
CA LYS A 177 -13.03 26.77 -16.66
C LYS A 177 -12.47 27.88 -17.55
N TYR A 178 -11.21 27.83 -17.88
CA TYR A 178 -10.46 28.95 -18.47
C TYR A 178 -9.59 28.55 -19.66
N GLY A 179 -9.35 27.28 -19.88
CA GLY A 179 -8.37 26.74 -20.80
C GLY A 179 -8.95 26.01 -22.00
N ALA A 180 -8.23 25.00 -22.48
CA ALA A 180 -8.52 24.29 -23.71
C ALA A 180 -9.78 23.43 -23.68
N LEU A 181 -10.15 22.85 -22.53
CA LEU A 181 -11.39 22.07 -22.42
C LEU A 181 -12.66 22.92 -22.46
N SER A 182 -12.56 24.26 -22.37
CA SER A 182 -13.71 25.17 -22.44
C SER A 182 -14.31 25.32 -23.83
N ALA A 183 -13.59 24.94 -24.90
CA ALA A 183 -14.01 25.11 -26.29
C ALA A 183 -13.48 23.99 -27.19
N ALA A 184 -14.22 23.62 -28.22
CA ALA A 184 -13.92 22.47 -29.07
C ALA A 184 -12.75 22.70 -30.07
N ASP A 185 -12.39 23.95 -30.30
CA ASP A 185 -11.33 24.36 -31.21
C ASP A 185 -9.95 24.46 -30.56
N LYS A 186 -9.85 24.14 -29.26
CA LYS A 186 -8.63 24.17 -28.46
C LYS A 186 -8.16 22.77 -28.14
N SER A 187 -6.87 22.61 -27.82
CA SER A 187 -6.29 21.30 -27.57
C SER A 187 -5.34 21.27 -26.38
N ILE A 188 -5.18 20.08 -25.82
CA ILE A 188 -4.22 19.77 -24.76
C ILE A 188 -3.24 18.72 -25.27
N SER A 189 -1.96 18.93 -25.02
CA SER A 189 -0.92 17.91 -25.19
C SER A 189 -0.27 17.60 -23.85
N VAL A 190 -0.37 16.34 -23.43
CA VAL A 190 0.33 15.85 -22.24
C VAL A 190 1.39 14.85 -22.70
N SER A 191 2.64 15.15 -22.42
CA SER A 191 3.73 14.27 -22.79
C SER A 191 4.74 14.13 -21.66
N TRP A 192 5.43 12.98 -21.63
CA TRP A 192 6.52 12.77 -20.67
C TRP A 192 7.61 11.90 -21.23
N LYS A 193 8.78 12.01 -20.61
CA LYS A 193 9.94 11.19 -20.91
C LYS A 193 10.75 10.95 -19.64
N VAL A 194 11.51 9.87 -19.62
CA VAL A 194 12.57 9.65 -18.65
C VAL A 194 13.86 10.19 -19.22
N ASP A 195 14.54 11.05 -18.48
CA ASP A 195 15.79 11.71 -18.88
C ASP A 195 16.84 11.58 -17.78
N GLY A 196 18.11 11.74 -18.11
CA GLY A 196 19.21 11.70 -17.14
C GLY A 196 20.15 10.50 -17.33
N THR A 197 21.06 10.35 -16.37
CA THR A 197 22.00 9.22 -16.35
C THR A 197 21.43 8.06 -15.52
N PRO A 198 21.91 6.80 -15.67
CA PRO A 198 21.42 5.67 -14.87
C PRO A 198 21.46 5.89 -13.36
N ALA A 199 22.39 6.73 -12.87
CA ALA A 199 22.50 7.05 -11.45
C ALA A 199 21.54 8.17 -10.98
N ARG A 200 20.96 8.93 -11.92
CA ARG A 200 20.04 10.03 -11.62
C ARG A 200 19.10 10.24 -12.79
N GLN A 201 17.99 9.56 -12.77
CA GLN A 201 16.93 9.66 -13.76
C GLN A 201 15.78 10.52 -13.23
N GLU A 202 15.18 11.29 -14.12
CA GLU A 202 14.06 12.18 -13.84
C GLU A 202 12.94 11.92 -14.85
N LEU A 203 11.71 11.88 -14.35
CA LEU A 203 10.50 11.91 -15.16
C LEU A 203 10.20 13.37 -15.47
N LYS A 204 10.21 13.73 -16.74
CA LYS A 204 9.90 15.08 -17.22
C LYS A 204 8.53 15.09 -17.86
N ILE A 205 7.57 15.71 -17.19
CA ILE A 205 6.19 15.82 -17.64
C ILE A 205 5.97 17.22 -18.21
N ARG A 206 5.27 17.30 -19.36
CA ARG A 206 4.82 18.54 -19.97
C ARG A 206 3.32 18.44 -20.24
N TRP A 207 2.58 19.45 -19.76
CA TRP A 207 1.20 19.70 -20.09
C TRP A 207 1.16 21.03 -20.84
N ILE A 208 0.59 21.04 -22.05
CA ILE A 208 0.50 22.24 -22.89
C ILE A 208 -0.96 22.37 -23.32
N GLU A 209 -1.56 23.53 -23.08
CA GLU A 209 -2.86 23.88 -23.62
C GLU A 209 -2.66 24.92 -24.71
N ASP A 210 -3.12 24.64 -25.93
CA ASP A 210 -3.22 25.61 -27.03
C ASP A 210 -4.59 26.28 -26.96
N LEU A 211 -4.60 27.58 -26.74
CA LEU A 211 -5.80 28.38 -26.52
C LEU A 211 -6.27 29.12 -27.76
N HIS A 212 -5.46 29.07 -28.86
CA HIS A 212 -5.71 29.86 -30.09
C HIS A 212 -5.99 31.35 -29.86
N GLY A 213 -5.45 31.91 -28.77
CA GLY A 213 -5.62 33.30 -28.37
C GLY A 213 -5.05 33.60 -26.99
N PRO A 214 -5.16 34.87 -26.52
CA PRO A 214 -4.54 35.24 -25.26
C PRO A 214 -5.11 34.42 -24.09
N ALA A 215 -4.20 33.78 -23.34
CA ALA A 215 -4.53 33.10 -22.12
C ALA A 215 -5.10 34.10 -21.09
N ALA A 216 -6.20 33.77 -20.47
CA ALA A 216 -6.68 34.51 -19.32
C ALA A 216 -5.68 34.30 -18.17
N ILE A 217 -4.71 35.22 -18.03
CA ILE A 217 -3.77 35.18 -16.91
C ILE A 217 -4.55 35.39 -15.63
N PRO A 218 -4.60 34.42 -14.70
CA PRO A 218 -5.31 34.60 -13.45
C PRO A 218 -4.73 35.81 -12.68
N ALA A 219 -5.60 36.71 -12.21
CA ALA A 219 -5.19 37.87 -11.40
C ALA A 219 -4.51 37.46 -10.08
N ARG A 220 -4.72 36.22 -9.65
CA ARG A 220 -4.09 35.60 -8.46
C ARG A 220 -3.59 34.21 -8.84
N ARG A 221 -2.42 33.83 -8.29
CA ARG A 221 -1.95 32.44 -8.32
C ARG A 221 -2.88 31.60 -7.46
N GLY A 222 -3.59 30.70 -8.09
CA GLY A 222 -4.53 29.78 -7.43
C GLY A 222 -3.85 28.56 -6.81
N PHE A 223 -4.66 27.70 -6.25
CA PHE A 223 -4.20 26.44 -5.64
C PHE A 223 -3.40 25.57 -6.61
N GLY A 224 -3.81 25.45 -7.88
CA GLY A 224 -3.10 24.66 -8.89
C GLY A 224 -1.65 25.11 -9.11
N SER A 225 -1.40 26.44 -9.16
CA SER A 225 -0.03 26.96 -9.27
C SER A 225 0.81 26.61 -8.04
N GLU A 226 0.24 26.75 -6.85
CA GLU A 226 0.94 26.42 -5.61
C GLU A 226 1.19 24.91 -5.47
N LEU A 227 0.23 24.09 -5.89
CA LEU A 227 0.37 22.65 -5.92
C LEU A 227 1.54 22.22 -6.79
N ILE A 228 1.60 22.71 -8.03
CA ILE A 228 2.64 22.37 -8.99
C ILE A 228 4.01 22.92 -8.57
N GLU A 229 4.07 24.17 -8.13
CA GLU A 229 5.36 24.84 -7.87
C GLU A 229 5.93 24.61 -6.47
N LYS A 230 5.10 24.17 -5.50
CA LYS A 230 5.53 23.99 -4.10
C LYS A 230 5.22 22.61 -3.55
N VAL A 231 3.98 22.11 -3.74
CA VAL A 231 3.56 20.85 -3.10
C VAL A 231 4.20 19.65 -3.80
N VAL A 232 4.16 19.59 -5.14
CA VAL A 232 4.80 18.54 -5.91
C VAL A 232 6.29 18.43 -5.56
N PRO A 233 7.10 19.51 -5.61
CA PRO A 233 8.50 19.44 -5.21
C PRO A 233 8.73 19.02 -3.76
N TYR A 234 7.87 19.45 -2.85
CA TYR A 234 7.99 19.11 -1.44
C TYR A 234 7.65 17.65 -1.15
N GLU A 235 6.60 17.13 -1.78
CA GLU A 235 6.05 15.81 -1.48
C GLU A 235 6.80 14.66 -2.18
N ILE A 236 7.19 14.87 -3.45
CA ILE A 236 7.80 13.83 -4.29
C ILE A 236 9.15 14.25 -4.91
N GLY A 237 9.65 15.43 -4.52
CA GLY A 237 10.92 15.96 -5.02
C GLY A 237 10.80 16.63 -6.38
N GLY A 238 11.95 17.14 -6.87
CA GLY A 238 12.02 17.74 -8.19
C GLY A 238 11.63 19.23 -8.25
N ALA A 239 11.08 19.63 -9.39
CA ALA A 239 10.66 20.99 -9.66
C ALA A 239 9.37 21.04 -10.47
N GLY A 240 8.53 22.04 -10.22
CA GLY A 240 7.31 22.31 -10.99
C GLY A 240 7.25 23.77 -11.43
N SER A 241 6.66 24.03 -12.59
CA SER A 241 6.47 25.38 -13.12
C SER A 241 5.18 25.47 -13.92
N LEU A 242 4.41 26.53 -13.71
CA LEU A 242 3.22 26.85 -14.48
C LEU A 242 3.37 28.25 -15.09
N ARG A 243 3.33 28.30 -16.42
CA ARG A 243 3.50 29.52 -17.19
C ARG A 243 2.31 29.75 -18.12
N PHE A 244 1.96 31.01 -18.28
CA PHE A 244 0.94 31.50 -19.18
C PHE A 244 1.61 32.37 -20.25
N THR A 245 1.35 32.11 -21.52
CA THR A 245 1.80 32.89 -22.66
C THR A 245 0.59 33.51 -23.36
N ASP A 246 0.84 34.24 -24.46
CA ASP A 246 -0.27 34.83 -25.23
C ASP A 246 -1.18 33.82 -25.91
N ALA A 247 -0.74 32.55 -26.04
CA ALA A 247 -1.50 31.52 -26.75
C ALA A 247 -1.58 30.18 -26.00
N GLU A 248 -0.75 29.98 -24.97
CA GLU A 248 -0.60 28.67 -24.33
C GLU A 248 -0.57 28.76 -22.82
N VAL A 249 -1.04 27.69 -22.17
CA VAL A 249 -0.71 27.37 -20.78
C VAL A 249 0.28 26.22 -20.79
N ILE A 250 1.41 26.40 -20.13
CA ILE A 250 2.50 25.41 -20.10
C ILE A 250 2.79 25.04 -18.65
N CYS A 251 2.54 23.78 -18.27
CA CYS A 251 3.00 23.18 -17.03
C CYS A 251 4.16 22.23 -17.32
N THR A 252 5.22 22.32 -16.51
CA THR A 252 6.33 21.37 -16.52
C THR A 252 6.55 20.85 -15.11
N MET A 253 6.82 19.55 -14.99
CA MET A 253 7.20 18.90 -13.73
C MET A 253 8.39 17.98 -14.01
N ASP A 254 9.53 18.24 -13.37
CA ASP A 254 10.74 17.42 -13.44
C ASP A 254 10.90 16.71 -12.09
N ILE A 255 10.68 15.41 -12.05
CA ILE A 255 10.53 14.63 -10.82
C ILE A 255 11.54 13.48 -10.82
N PRO A 256 12.35 13.31 -9.74
CA PRO A 256 13.30 12.20 -9.69
C PRO A 256 12.55 10.84 -9.66
N LEU A 257 13.07 9.86 -10.41
CA LEU A 257 12.58 8.49 -10.30
C LEU A 257 12.86 7.96 -8.89
N SER A 258 11.93 7.17 -8.37
CA SER A 258 11.97 6.64 -7.02
C SER A 258 11.23 5.29 -6.96
N ASN A 259 11.15 4.68 -5.78
CA ASN A 259 10.32 3.49 -5.58
C ASN A 259 8.83 3.73 -5.84
N GLU A 260 8.38 4.97 -5.77
CA GLU A 260 6.99 5.34 -6.06
C GLU A 260 6.77 5.80 -7.52
N ILE A 261 7.85 6.09 -8.27
CA ILE A 261 7.82 6.57 -9.64
C ILE A 261 8.88 5.83 -10.44
N HIS A 262 8.48 4.85 -11.22
CA HIS A 262 9.43 4.04 -12.00
C HIS A 262 8.81 3.59 -13.33
N PRO A 263 9.63 3.31 -14.35
CA PRO A 263 9.18 2.66 -15.58
C PRO A 263 8.46 1.34 -15.24
N SER A 264 7.34 1.09 -15.89
CA SER A 264 6.64 -0.18 -15.73
C SER A 264 7.52 -1.30 -16.26
N ARG A 265 7.68 -2.38 -15.51
CA ARG A 265 8.38 -3.57 -16.01
C ARG A 265 7.57 -4.13 -17.17
N SER A 266 8.22 -4.29 -18.33
CA SER A 266 7.64 -5.07 -19.41
C SER A 266 7.41 -6.49 -18.93
N LEU A 267 6.32 -7.14 -19.33
CA LEU A 267 6.03 -8.54 -19.02
C LEU A 267 7.09 -9.53 -19.57
N GLU A 268 8.06 -9.02 -20.32
CA GLU A 268 9.19 -9.75 -20.91
C GLU A 268 10.46 -9.74 -20.04
N ASP A 269 10.52 -8.96 -18.96
CA ASP A 269 11.68 -8.97 -18.07
C ASP A 269 11.59 -10.15 -17.09
N PRO A 270 12.57 -11.08 -17.08
CA PRO A 270 12.57 -12.21 -16.15
C PRO A 270 12.64 -11.70 -14.69
N PRO A 271 12.02 -12.41 -13.74
CA PRO A 271 12.07 -12.05 -12.34
C PRO A 271 13.53 -12.06 -11.84
N ASP A 272 13.89 -11.03 -11.09
CA ASP A 272 15.25 -10.77 -10.54
C ASP A 272 15.73 -11.83 -9.51
N ASP A 273 14.95 -12.90 -9.27
CA ASP A 273 15.20 -13.90 -8.22
C ASP A 273 16.20 -15.02 -8.60
N LEU A 274 16.94 -14.88 -9.72
CA LEU A 274 17.91 -15.90 -10.17
C LEU A 274 19.39 -15.45 -10.13
N GLN A 275 19.73 -14.42 -9.32
CA GLN A 275 21.13 -14.06 -9.07
C GLN A 275 21.42 -14.10 -7.57
N HIS A 276 21.46 -15.34 -7.00
CA HIS A 276 22.27 -15.65 -5.79
C HIS A 276 22.60 -17.14 -5.75
#